data_3e3a678ee9fdbab8c53a7f38f68a9cc2
#
_entry.id   3e3a678ee9fdbab8c53a7f38f68a9cc2
#
_cell.length_a   1.000
_cell.length_b   1.000
_cell.length_c   1.000
_cell.angle_alpha   90.00
_cell.angle_beta   90.00
_cell.angle_gamma   90.00
#
_symmetry.space_group_name_H-M   'P 1'
#
loop_
_entity.id
_entity.type
_entity.pdbx_description
1 polymer ?
#
loop_
_entity_poly.entity_id
_entity_poly.type
_entity_poly.pdbx_seq_one_letter_code
_entity_poly.pdbx_strand_id
1 'polypeptide(L)'
;MSDAYEYALAITSQFPFCSIPLRLDSYSRCQFACRYCFAAARAGAAPADRVKIAEPKAFVRRLDRLAKGAEPRSVLDEMLAARVPIHFGGLSDPLMPLEVQSEVTLALLAALREHSY
;
A
#
# COMPACT_ATOMS: atom_id res chain seq x y z
N MET A 1 -8.15 -0.04 -19.84
CA MET A 1 -8.53 -0.51 -18.49
C MET A 1 -7.29 -0.63 -17.64
N SER A 2 -7.33 -0.07 -16.47
CA SER A 2 -6.18 -0.13 -15.58
C SER A 2 -6.25 -1.38 -14.71
N ASP A 3 -5.16 -2.15 -14.68
CA ASP A 3 -5.02 -3.27 -13.76
C ASP A 3 -4.33 -2.83 -12.46
N ALA A 4 -4.29 -1.52 -12.21
CA ALA A 4 -3.68 -0.99 -11.01
C ALA A 4 -4.47 -1.37 -9.76
N TYR A 5 -3.76 -1.60 -8.67
CA TYR A 5 -4.38 -1.87 -7.38
C TYR A 5 -4.89 -0.56 -6.76
N GLU A 6 -6.18 -0.35 -6.82
CA GLU A 6 -6.82 0.88 -6.37
C GLU A 6 -6.80 1.07 -4.85
N TYR A 7 -6.75 -0.03 -4.11
CA TYR A 7 -6.79 -0.02 -2.65
C TYR A 7 -5.42 -0.17 -2.00
N ALA A 8 -4.38 0.25 -2.72
CA ALA A 8 -3.01 0.20 -2.20
C ALA A 8 -2.88 0.97 -0.89
N LEU A 9 -3.45 2.17 -0.83
CA LEU A 9 -3.54 2.96 0.39
C LEU A 9 -4.96 2.82 0.95
N ALA A 10 -5.08 2.35 2.18
CA ALA A 10 -6.39 2.09 2.79
C ALA A 10 -6.31 2.12 4.31
N ILE A 11 -7.48 2.16 4.95
CA ILE A 11 -7.59 1.97 6.39
C ILE A 11 -7.69 0.46 6.64
N THR A 12 -6.87 -0.04 7.55
CA THR A 12 -6.86 -1.48 7.84
C THR A 12 -8.17 -1.94 8.46
N SER A 13 -8.62 -3.13 8.07
CA SER A 13 -9.80 -3.77 8.68
C SER A 13 -9.53 -4.24 10.11
N GLN A 14 -8.28 -4.24 10.54
CA GLN A 14 -7.88 -4.63 11.89
C GLN A 14 -7.74 -3.44 12.84
N PHE A 15 -8.32 -2.32 12.48
CA PHE A 15 -8.27 -1.09 13.25
C PHE A 15 -8.53 -1.27 14.75
N PRO A 16 -9.52 -2.09 15.17
CA PRO A 16 -9.77 -2.27 16.62
C PRO A 16 -8.62 -2.94 17.38
N PHE A 17 -7.72 -3.62 16.66
CA PHE A 17 -6.62 -4.38 17.27
C PHE A 17 -5.25 -3.83 16.92
N CYS A 18 -5.18 -2.79 16.11
CA CYS A 18 -3.91 -2.25 15.62
C CYS A 18 -3.88 -0.75 15.82
N SER A 19 -2.80 -0.26 16.45
CA SER A 19 -2.61 1.17 16.67
C SER A 19 -2.16 1.92 15.41
N ILE A 20 -1.89 1.20 14.32
CA ILE A 20 -1.47 1.79 13.04
C ILE A 20 -2.58 1.52 12.02
N PRO A 21 -3.56 2.45 11.91
CA PRO A 21 -4.72 2.20 11.06
C PRO A 21 -4.47 2.38 9.57
N LEU A 22 -3.44 3.14 9.18
CA LEU A 22 -3.16 3.44 7.78
C LEU A 22 -2.27 2.35 7.19
N ARG A 23 -2.71 1.79 6.07
CA ARG A 23 -2.04 0.67 5.40
C ARG A 23 -1.66 1.03 3.97
N LEU A 24 -0.44 0.67 3.57
CA LEU A 24 0.02 0.80 2.19
C LEU A 24 0.52 -0.56 1.70
N ASP A 25 -0.06 -1.06 0.63
CA ASP A 25 0.32 -2.32 0.01
C ASP A 25 0.73 -2.11 -1.43
N SER A 26 1.87 -2.69 -1.81
CA SER A 26 2.33 -2.67 -3.20
C SER A 26 1.50 -3.59 -4.09
N TYR A 27 0.93 -4.64 -3.51
CA TYR A 27 0.27 -5.71 -4.26
C TYR A 27 -1.06 -6.09 -3.62
N SER A 28 -2.03 -6.47 -4.46
CA SER A 28 -3.37 -6.83 -4.01
C SER A 28 -3.43 -8.17 -3.30
N ARG A 29 -2.49 -9.07 -3.58
CA ARG A 29 -2.41 -10.42 -3.01
C ARG A 29 -0.96 -10.81 -2.84
N CYS A 30 -0.71 -11.81 -1.99
CA CYS A 30 0.63 -12.31 -1.74
C CYS A 30 0.89 -13.59 -2.52
N GLN A 31 2.11 -13.75 -3.02
CA GLN A 31 2.55 -14.98 -3.69
C GLN A 31 2.94 -16.09 -2.69
N PHE A 32 3.17 -15.73 -1.44
CA PHE A 32 3.53 -16.67 -0.39
C PHE A 32 2.29 -17.31 0.23
N ALA A 33 2.41 -18.56 0.64
CA ALA A 33 1.34 -19.32 1.27
C ALA A 33 1.70 -19.64 2.73
N CYS A 34 2.03 -18.62 3.50
CA CYS A 34 2.41 -18.80 4.90
C CYS A 34 1.23 -19.32 5.70
N ARG A 35 1.41 -20.41 6.42
CA ARG A 35 0.34 -21.08 7.18
C ARG A 35 -0.21 -20.22 8.31
N TYR A 36 0.62 -19.36 8.88
CA TYR A 36 0.24 -18.50 10.00
C TYR A 36 -0.32 -17.15 9.56
N CYS A 37 -0.38 -16.88 8.26
CA CYS A 37 -0.73 -15.55 7.73
C CYS A 37 -2.25 -15.41 7.59
N PHE A 38 -2.84 -14.44 8.29
CA PHE A 38 -4.29 -14.20 8.19
C PHE A 38 -4.70 -13.74 6.79
N ALA A 39 -3.83 -12.99 6.10
CA ALA A 39 -4.12 -12.52 4.75
C ALA A 39 -4.23 -13.69 3.76
N ALA A 40 -3.35 -14.69 3.89
CA ALA A 40 -3.43 -15.90 3.10
C ALA A 40 -4.70 -16.70 3.40
N ALA A 41 -5.15 -16.74 4.66
CA ALA A 41 -6.38 -17.39 5.05
C ALA A 41 -7.61 -16.72 4.43
N ARG A 42 -7.56 -15.40 4.25
CA ARG A 42 -8.68 -14.64 3.66
C ARG A 42 -8.72 -14.70 2.14
N ALA A 43 -7.57 -14.58 1.49
CA ALA A 43 -7.48 -14.46 0.04
C ALA A 43 -6.69 -15.59 -0.62
N GLY A 44 -5.90 -16.33 0.15
CA GLY A 44 -5.01 -17.37 -0.36
C GLY A 44 -3.81 -16.78 -1.11
N ALA A 45 -2.86 -17.65 -1.47
CA ALA A 45 -1.76 -17.28 -2.34
C ALA A 45 -2.26 -17.08 -3.77
N ALA A 46 -1.60 -16.22 -4.53
CA ALA A 46 -1.96 -15.96 -5.90
C ALA A 46 -0.73 -15.96 -6.81
N PRO A 47 -0.84 -16.51 -8.02
CA PRO A 47 0.22 -16.39 -9.00
C PRO A 47 0.36 -14.93 -9.46
N ALA A 48 1.53 -14.58 -10.00
CA ALA A 48 1.86 -13.21 -10.36
C ALA A 48 0.84 -12.58 -11.32
N ASP A 49 0.28 -13.34 -12.24
CA ASP A 49 -0.68 -12.84 -13.22
C ASP A 49 -2.04 -12.47 -12.64
N ARG A 50 -2.31 -12.86 -11.40
CA ARG A 50 -3.55 -12.53 -10.68
C ARG A 50 -3.35 -11.47 -9.60
N VAL A 51 -2.14 -10.92 -9.49
CA VAL A 51 -1.83 -9.89 -8.51
C VAL A 51 -1.92 -8.53 -9.20
N LYS A 52 -2.76 -7.65 -8.67
CA LYS A 52 -2.79 -6.25 -9.11
C LYS A 52 -1.68 -5.49 -8.42
N ILE A 53 -1.08 -4.57 -9.12
CA ILE A 53 0.09 -3.82 -8.67
C ILE A 53 -0.31 -2.37 -8.43
N ALA A 54 0.13 -1.80 -7.32
CA ALA A 54 -0.10 -0.40 -7.03
C ALA A 54 0.57 0.49 -8.08
N GLU A 55 0.01 1.68 -8.29
CA GLU A 55 0.59 2.67 -9.18
C GLU A 55 1.36 3.71 -8.37
N PRO A 56 2.70 3.68 -8.34
CA PRO A 56 3.47 4.63 -7.54
C PRO A 56 3.22 6.08 -7.93
N LYS A 57 3.00 6.35 -9.20
CA LYS A 57 2.74 7.71 -9.69
C LYS A 57 1.49 8.33 -9.07
N ALA A 58 0.45 7.53 -8.86
CA ALA A 58 -0.77 8.01 -8.20
C ALA A 58 -0.49 8.40 -6.75
N PHE A 59 0.30 7.61 -6.05
CA PHE A 59 0.69 7.89 -4.68
C PHE A 59 1.56 9.15 -4.60
N VAL A 60 2.53 9.30 -5.51
CA VAL A 60 3.39 10.49 -5.60
C VAL A 60 2.54 11.73 -5.84
N ARG A 61 1.60 11.68 -6.78
CA ARG A 61 0.71 12.82 -7.06
C ARG A 61 -0.08 13.23 -5.82
N ARG A 62 -0.56 12.25 -5.05
CA ARG A 62 -1.29 12.54 -3.81
C ARG A 62 -0.39 13.23 -2.79
N LEU A 63 0.81 12.71 -2.56
CA LEU A 63 1.75 13.32 -1.62
C LEU A 63 2.17 14.71 -2.07
N ASP A 64 2.46 14.89 -3.36
CA ASP A 64 2.85 16.20 -3.91
C ASP A 64 1.72 17.23 -3.74
N ARG A 65 0.49 16.83 -4.01
CA ARG A 65 -0.68 17.69 -3.85
C ARG A 65 -0.84 18.16 -2.42
N LEU A 66 -0.73 17.23 -1.47
CA LEU A 66 -0.85 17.56 -0.04
C LEU A 66 0.33 18.42 0.44
N ALA A 67 1.53 18.16 -0.07
CA ALA A 67 2.72 18.95 0.29
C ALA A 67 2.61 20.41 -0.19
N LYS A 68 1.86 20.64 -1.25
CA LYS A 68 1.60 22.00 -1.75
C LYS A 68 0.46 22.71 -1.02
N GLY A 69 -0.11 22.09 0.01
CA GLY A 69 -1.15 22.70 0.81
C GLY A 69 -2.56 22.54 0.28
N ALA A 70 -2.78 21.62 -0.68
CA ALA A 70 -4.11 21.36 -1.20
C ALA A 70 -5.02 20.80 -0.11
N GLU A 71 -6.30 21.13 -0.19
CA GLU A 71 -7.31 20.62 0.74
C GLU A 71 -7.40 19.11 0.67
N PRO A 72 -7.44 18.40 1.83
CA PRO A 72 -7.72 16.96 1.83
C PRO A 72 -9.07 16.66 1.20
N ARG A 73 -9.12 15.63 0.38
CA ARG A 73 -10.34 15.20 -0.32
C ARG A 73 -10.97 13.97 0.31
N SER A 74 -10.29 13.37 1.28
CA SER A 74 -10.75 12.13 1.92
C SER A 74 -10.11 11.99 3.29
N VAL A 75 -10.60 11.04 4.08
CA VAL A 75 -9.99 10.68 5.36
C VAL A 75 -8.55 10.22 5.16
N LEU A 76 -8.28 9.49 4.08
CA LEU A 76 -6.91 9.06 3.77
C LEU A 76 -5.98 10.25 3.55
N ASP A 77 -6.45 11.28 2.84
CA ASP A 77 -5.68 12.50 2.64
C ASP A 77 -5.39 13.19 3.97
N GLU A 78 -6.38 13.25 4.86
CA GLU A 78 -6.22 13.86 6.17
C GLU A 78 -5.18 13.11 7.01
N MET A 79 -5.20 11.77 6.95
CA MET A 79 -4.24 10.94 7.65
C MET A 79 -2.82 11.13 7.12
N LEU A 80 -2.66 11.22 5.80
CA LEU A 80 -1.36 11.48 5.18
C LEU A 80 -0.85 12.88 5.55
N ALA A 81 -1.70 13.88 5.51
CA ALA A 81 -1.32 15.25 5.86
C ALA A 81 -0.89 15.35 7.32
N ALA A 82 -1.54 14.61 8.21
CA ALA A 82 -1.20 14.52 9.62
C ALA A 82 -0.01 13.60 9.91
N ARG A 83 0.54 12.97 8.89
CA ARG A 83 1.68 12.04 8.98
C ARG A 83 1.40 10.87 9.92
N VAL A 84 0.20 10.32 9.83
CA VAL A 84 -0.15 9.10 10.57
C VAL A 84 0.78 7.97 10.14
N PRO A 85 1.35 7.20 11.08
CA PRO A 85 2.23 6.09 10.73
C PRO A 85 1.58 5.12 9.76
N ILE A 86 2.36 4.62 8.81
CA ILE A 86 1.89 3.71 7.78
C ILE A 86 2.39 2.30 8.07
N HIS A 87 1.46 1.34 8.07
CA HIS A 87 1.80 -0.07 8.07
C HIS A 87 2.02 -0.51 6.63
N PHE A 88 3.27 -0.79 6.27
CA PHE A 88 3.62 -1.20 4.92
C PHE A 88 3.54 -2.72 4.79
N GLY A 89 2.76 -3.19 3.81
CA GLY A 89 2.64 -4.62 3.57
C GLY A 89 1.62 -5.34 4.46
N GLY A 90 0.43 -4.77 4.61
CA GLY A 90 -0.61 -5.35 5.47
C GLY A 90 -1.27 -6.60 4.90
N LEU A 91 -1.45 -6.68 3.58
CA LEU A 91 -2.12 -7.80 2.91
C LEU A 91 -1.20 -8.62 2.02
N SER A 92 0.00 -8.13 1.76
CA SER A 92 0.98 -8.78 0.90
C SER A 92 2.37 -8.53 1.43
N ASP A 93 3.32 -9.34 0.98
CA ASP A 93 4.72 -9.09 1.30
C ASP A 93 5.27 -8.09 0.28
N PRO A 94 5.75 -6.91 0.73
CA PRO A 94 6.30 -5.92 -0.20
C PRO A 94 7.56 -6.39 -0.92
N LEU A 95 8.21 -7.43 -0.42
CA LEU A 95 9.43 -8.00 -1.01
C LEU A 95 9.19 -9.37 -1.64
N MET A 96 7.95 -9.67 -2.03
CA MET A 96 7.65 -10.93 -2.70
C MET A 96 8.31 -11.00 -4.09
N PRO A 97 8.42 -12.20 -4.71
CA PRO A 97 9.16 -12.36 -5.97
C PRO A 97 8.80 -11.38 -7.08
N LEU A 98 7.55 -10.94 -7.17
CA LEU A 98 7.10 -9.99 -8.19
C LEU A 98 7.84 -8.65 -8.11
N GLU A 99 8.32 -8.28 -6.92
CA GLU A 99 9.03 -7.01 -6.70
C GLU A 99 10.34 -6.93 -7.52
N VAL A 100 10.97 -8.06 -7.80
CA VAL A 100 12.20 -8.10 -8.61
C VAL A 100 11.97 -7.46 -9.98
N GLN A 101 10.80 -7.65 -10.55
CA GLN A 101 10.46 -7.12 -11.87
C GLN A 101 9.75 -5.79 -11.81
N SER A 102 8.81 -5.61 -10.88
CA SER A 102 7.95 -4.44 -10.82
C SER A 102 8.59 -3.24 -10.12
N GLU A 103 9.42 -3.46 -9.11
CA GLU A 103 10.06 -2.43 -8.30
C GLU A 103 9.08 -1.41 -7.70
N VAL A 104 7.84 -1.80 -7.48
CA VAL A 104 6.80 -0.90 -6.97
C VAL A 104 7.04 -0.53 -5.53
N THR A 105 7.44 -1.50 -4.70
CA THR A 105 7.79 -1.23 -3.30
C THR A 105 8.92 -0.22 -3.21
N LEU A 106 9.95 -0.40 -4.04
CA LEU A 106 11.07 0.54 -4.09
C LEU A 106 10.58 1.95 -4.43
N ALA A 107 9.71 2.07 -5.43
CA ALA A 107 9.17 3.37 -5.84
C ALA A 107 8.31 4.02 -4.75
N LEU A 108 7.48 3.23 -4.06
CA LEU A 108 6.66 3.74 -2.96
C LEU A 108 7.52 4.20 -1.78
N LEU A 109 8.55 3.44 -1.43
CA LEU A 109 9.47 3.82 -0.36
C LEU A 109 10.25 5.09 -0.72
N ALA A 110 10.66 5.22 -1.99
CA ALA A 110 11.33 6.43 -2.47
C ALA A 110 10.43 7.65 -2.35
N ALA A 111 9.14 7.51 -2.66
CA ALA A 111 8.16 8.58 -2.52
C ALA A 111 8.01 9.01 -1.04
N LEU A 112 7.90 8.05 -0.13
CA LEU A 112 7.81 8.35 1.29
C LEU A 112 9.06 9.08 1.79
N ARG A 113 10.23 8.60 1.39
CA ARG A 113 11.50 9.23 1.76
C ARG A 113 11.58 10.67 1.25
N GLU A 114 11.20 10.90 0.01
CA GLU A 114 11.24 12.23 -0.62
C GLU A 114 10.36 13.23 0.14
N HIS A 115 9.25 12.78 0.67
CA HIS A 115 8.33 13.61 1.45
C HIS A 115 8.63 13.58 2.96
N SER A 116 9.75 12.99 3.35
CA SER A 116 10.17 12.87 4.77
C SER A 116 9.09 12.24 5.66
N TYR A 117 8.42 11.28 5.11
CA TYR A 117 7.31 10.60 5.81
C TYR A 117 7.79 9.55 6.85
#